data_146386f1ea60113552325eec25b994b1
#
_entry.id   146386f1ea60113552325eec25b994b1
#
_cell.length_a   1.000
_cell.length_b   1.000
_cell.length_c   1.000
_cell.angle_alpha   90.00
_cell.angle_beta   90.00
_cell.angle_gamma   90.00
#
_symmetry.space_group_name_H-M   'P 1'
#
loop_
_entity.id
_entity.type
_entity.pdbx_description
1 polymer ?
#
loop_
_entity_poly.entity_id
_entity_poly.type
_entity_poly.pdbx_seq_one_letter_code
_entity_poly.pdbx_strand_id
1 'polypeptide(L)'
;MSKLSLLIFLFLLLNNCSINKKQEFWNKEKVNIEEIENTKTILTKKVREEKEFNPTLKIKLSPGKINKNFSNNQNNTGETNYKGGLEKIGNYKFSKFDDFEYIDVQPIFYNDHLIFPDNKGTIKLYDQDQKVVWKKNFYNKSEKKIKPRLSFANYNNVLIVTDDVAKYYALNIETGNIIWSKNNIAPFNSEIKIKDGYFYVVDYKNILRSISIKDGSELWNLKTEESLTKSNTKVSIAIKNKNIYFTNSIGDITAVNLKSGQLVWQLPTQNNNISKNAFQLSNSKLVINENSILFSNNKSEFYSIDTITGLINWKNQIKSNLKPVVIGGFVITISDKGYLYVIDKKEGNIIRINNLHKDYKVKKQKDVFATGFFVAQNKVYLSNNDGKLIVADLETGNIIDINKITNGKILQPYLNNGNIFLIKNGSIIKFN
;
A
#
# COMPACT_ATOMS: atom_id res chain seq x y z
N MET A 1 28.69 23.46 -64.51
CA MET A 1 28.90 22.21 -63.72
C MET A 1 27.67 21.39 -63.82
N SER A 2 27.78 20.16 -64.30
CA SER A 2 26.64 19.27 -64.51
C SER A 2 26.09 18.77 -63.16
N LYS A 3 24.78 18.53 -63.09
CA LYS A 3 24.15 17.95 -61.86
C LYS A 3 24.81 16.68 -61.36
N LEU A 4 25.52 15.97 -62.25
CA LEU A 4 26.29 14.77 -61.93
C LEU A 4 27.54 15.09 -61.10
N SER A 5 28.20 16.19 -61.37
CA SER A 5 29.41 16.65 -60.63
C SER A 5 29.05 17.08 -59.19
N LEU A 6 27.84 17.66 -59.00
CA LEU A 6 27.35 18.06 -57.68
C LEU A 6 27.01 16.82 -56.82
N LEU A 7 26.45 15.77 -57.46
CA LEU A 7 26.09 14.52 -56.78
C LEU A 7 27.31 13.74 -56.31
N ILE A 8 28.41 13.74 -57.13
CA ILE A 8 29.68 13.09 -56.78
C ILE A 8 30.37 13.85 -55.65
N PHE A 9 30.26 15.17 -55.62
CA PHE A 9 30.81 16.00 -54.52
C PHE A 9 30.05 15.81 -53.20
N LEU A 10 28.72 15.60 -53.25
CA LEU A 10 27.90 15.31 -52.08
C LEU A 10 28.18 13.91 -51.52
N PHE A 11 28.50 12.93 -52.39
CA PHE A 11 28.88 11.57 -51.98
C PHE A 11 30.24 11.48 -51.32
N LEU A 12 31.19 12.36 -51.70
CA LEU A 12 32.50 12.44 -51.08
C LEU A 12 32.49 13.11 -49.70
N LEU A 13 31.47 13.92 -49.39
CA LEU A 13 31.31 14.54 -48.06
C LEU A 13 30.66 13.59 -47.01
N LEU A 14 30.03 12.50 -47.46
CA LEU A 14 29.42 11.54 -46.57
C LEU A 14 30.37 10.42 -46.09
N ASN A 15 31.57 10.33 -46.63
CA ASN A 15 32.54 9.29 -46.25
C ASN A 15 33.57 9.72 -45.20
N ASN A 16 33.43 10.89 -44.59
CA ASN A 16 34.33 11.38 -43.54
C ASN A 16 33.75 11.33 -42.11
N CYS A 17 32.78 10.45 -41.85
CA CYS A 17 32.48 10.04 -40.50
C CYS A 17 33.32 8.83 -40.13
N SER A 18 34.47 9.08 -39.54
CA SER A 18 35.41 8.05 -39.09
C SER A 18 34.77 7.15 -38.02
N ILE A 19 34.49 5.93 -38.41
CA ILE A 19 34.07 4.83 -37.53
C ILE A 19 35.13 4.47 -36.48
N ASN A 20 36.36 4.99 -36.60
CA ASN A 20 37.47 4.66 -35.70
C ASN A 20 37.46 5.37 -34.34
N LYS A 21 36.63 6.42 -34.11
CA LYS A 21 36.54 7.05 -32.78
C LYS A 21 35.59 6.33 -31.81
N LYS A 22 34.74 5.39 -32.28
CA LYS A 22 33.86 4.62 -31.41
C LYS A 22 34.56 3.45 -30.70
N GLN A 23 35.66 2.94 -31.22
CA GLN A 23 36.39 1.85 -30.56
C GLN A 23 37.26 2.31 -29.40
N GLU A 24 37.82 3.55 -29.45
CA GLU A 24 38.59 4.07 -28.31
C GLU A 24 37.74 4.53 -27.12
N PHE A 25 36.49 4.88 -27.33
CA PHE A 25 35.60 5.28 -26.24
C PHE A 25 35.14 4.10 -25.39
N TRP A 26 35.10 2.87 -25.94
CA TRP A 26 34.74 1.65 -25.24
C TRP A 26 35.93 0.86 -24.65
N ASN A 27 37.16 1.22 -25.01
CA ASN A 27 38.37 0.52 -24.55
C ASN A 27 39.10 1.22 -23.41
N LYS A 28 38.60 2.32 -22.86
CA LYS A 28 39.27 3.07 -21.78
C LYS A 28 38.70 2.85 -20.39
N GLU A 29 37.96 1.79 -20.14
CA GLU A 29 37.72 1.33 -18.77
C GLU A 29 37.58 -0.20 -18.73
N LYS A 30 38.66 -0.91 -18.99
CA LYS A 30 38.91 -2.13 -18.23
C LYS A 30 39.47 -1.69 -16.88
N VAL A 31 38.59 -1.06 -16.05
CA VAL A 31 38.78 -1.05 -14.62
C VAL A 31 38.69 -2.51 -14.22
N ASN A 32 39.73 -3.03 -13.61
CA ASN A 32 39.84 -4.40 -13.16
C ASN A 32 38.61 -4.80 -12.38
N ILE A 33 37.77 -5.64 -13.00
CA ILE A 33 36.58 -6.20 -12.37
C ILE A 33 36.95 -7.05 -11.14
N GLU A 34 38.19 -7.51 -11.05
CA GLU A 34 38.71 -8.27 -9.91
C GLU A 34 38.89 -7.45 -8.62
N GLU A 35 39.14 -6.15 -8.66
CA GLU A 35 39.20 -5.31 -7.47
C GLU A 35 37.80 -4.95 -6.93
N ILE A 36 36.75 -4.99 -7.77
CA ILE A 36 35.37 -4.72 -7.36
C ILE A 36 34.75 -5.97 -6.73
N GLU A 37 35.15 -7.16 -7.08
CA GLU A 37 34.63 -8.39 -6.44
C GLU A 37 35.13 -8.57 -5.01
N ASN A 38 36.35 -8.09 -4.69
CA ASN A 38 36.85 -8.19 -3.30
C ASN A 38 36.27 -7.16 -2.33
N THR A 39 35.60 -6.10 -2.82
CA THR A 39 34.91 -5.11 -1.97
C THR A 39 33.43 -5.48 -1.68
N LYS A 40 32.91 -6.53 -2.32
CA LYS A 40 31.50 -6.95 -2.16
C LYS A 40 31.18 -7.66 -0.84
N THR A 41 32.15 -8.06 -0.07
CA THR A 41 31.92 -9.02 1.03
C THR A 41 31.87 -8.40 2.42
N ILE A 42 32.18 -7.11 2.61
CA ILE A 42 32.32 -6.53 3.96
C ILE A 42 31.03 -5.88 4.50
N LEU A 43 30.02 -5.59 3.67
CA LEU A 43 28.80 -4.88 4.07
C LEU A 43 27.48 -5.54 3.70
N THR A 44 27.41 -6.84 3.49
CA THR A 44 26.12 -7.53 3.56
C THR A 44 25.72 -7.60 5.02
N LYS A 45 24.88 -6.61 5.43
CA LYS A 45 24.16 -6.68 6.69
C LYS A 45 23.41 -8.03 6.68
N LYS A 46 23.91 -9.04 7.41
CA LYS A 46 23.22 -10.32 7.55
C LYS A 46 21.81 -10.02 7.97
N VAL A 47 20.83 -10.21 7.10
CA VAL A 47 19.42 -10.12 7.47
C VAL A 47 19.24 -11.14 8.58
N ARG A 48 18.97 -10.67 9.78
CA ARG A 48 18.78 -11.53 10.95
C ARG A 48 17.58 -12.41 10.66
N GLU A 49 17.77 -13.70 10.67
CA GLU A 49 16.68 -14.66 10.48
C GLU A 49 15.64 -14.45 11.59
N GLU A 50 14.37 -14.31 11.21
CA GLU A 50 13.30 -14.14 12.19
C GLU A 50 13.15 -15.40 13.03
N LYS A 51 13.06 -15.24 14.35
CA LYS A 51 12.90 -16.32 15.32
C LYS A 51 11.86 -15.97 16.36
N GLU A 52 11.24 -16.98 16.93
CA GLU A 52 10.37 -16.79 18.10
C GLU A 52 11.15 -16.20 19.26
N PHE A 53 10.47 -15.34 20.02
CA PHE A 53 11.02 -14.72 21.24
C PHE A 53 9.93 -14.72 22.31
N ASN A 54 10.23 -15.23 23.50
CA ASN A 54 9.27 -15.36 24.60
C ASN A 54 7.91 -15.95 24.15
N PRO A 55 7.86 -17.04 23.36
CA PRO A 55 6.63 -17.46 22.68
C PRO A 55 5.53 -17.92 23.64
N THR A 56 5.85 -18.26 24.87
CA THR A 56 4.91 -18.69 25.92
C THR A 56 4.49 -17.56 26.85
N LEU A 57 5.07 -16.35 26.70
CA LEU A 57 4.74 -15.21 27.54
C LEU A 57 3.31 -14.75 27.28
N LYS A 58 2.47 -14.80 28.29
CA LYS A 58 1.11 -14.21 28.24
C LYS A 58 1.18 -12.71 28.45
N ILE A 59 0.53 -11.95 27.58
CA ILE A 59 0.34 -10.51 27.75
C ILE A 59 -1.05 -10.25 28.31
N LYS A 60 -1.20 -9.18 29.08
CA LYS A 60 -2.49 -8.71 29.55
C LYS A 60 -2.92 -7.52 28.68
N LEU A 61 -3.99 -7.70 27.91
CA LEU A 61 -4.54 -6.63 27.10
C LEU A 61 -5.44 -5.75 27.95
N SER A 62 -5.23 -4.44 27.86
CA SER A 62 -6.20 -3.48 28.38
C SER A 62 -7.27 -3.26 27.31
N PRO A 63 -8.55 -3.02 27.69
CA PRO A 63 -9.58 -2.69 26.74
C PRO A 63 -9.14 -1.56 25.82
N GLY A 64 -9.06 -1.82 24.53
CA GLY A 64 -8.66 -0.86 23.50
C GLY A 64 -9.88 -0.15 22.91
N LYS A 65 -9.62 0.83 22.06
CA LYS A 65 -10.66 1.46 21.25
C LYS A 65 -11.19 0.45 20.24
N ILE A 66 -12.50 0.19 20.27
CA ILE A 66 -13.17 -0.68 19.30
C ILE A 66 -13.56 0.15 18.08
N ASN A 67 -13.11 -0.26 16.90
CA ASN A 67 -13.48 0.34 15.62
C ASN A 67 -14.67 -0.39 15.01
N LYS A 68 -15.76 0.32 14.78
CA LYS A 68 -16.97 -0.27 14.17
C LYS A 68 -16.77 -0.60 12.69
N ASN A 69 -15.99 0.22 11.98
CA ASN A 69 -15.74 0.06 10.55
C ASN A 69 -14.27 0.26 10.22
N PHE A 70 -13.74 -0.60 9.37
CA PHE A 70 -12.37 -0.50 8.85
C PHE A 70 -12.42 0.25 7.52
N SER A 71 -12.66 1.57 7.57
CA SER A 71 -12.78 2.40 6.38
C SER A 71 -11.45 3.03 5.97
N ASN A 72 -11.31 3.33 4.67
CA ASN A 72 -10.10 3.92 4.10
C ASN A 72 -9.86 5.37 4.52
N ASN A 73 -10.92 6.10 4.82
CA ASN A 73 -10.81 7.52 5.16
C ASN A 73 -10.31 7.78 6.58
N GLN A 74 -10.27 6.75 7.42
CA GLN A 74 -9.84 6.88 8.80
C GLN A 74 -8.54 6.09 9.00
N ASN A 75 -7.61 6.68 9.74
CA ASN A 75 -6.40 5.99 10.20
C ASN A 75 -6.74 5.04 11.36
N ASN A 76 -7.82 4.24 11.17
CA ASN A 76 -8.32 3.36 12.21
C ASN A 76 -7.25 2.34 12.59
N THR A 77 -6.94 2.32 13.87
CA THR A 77 -6.15 1.30 14.53
C THR A 77 -6.89 0.84 15.77
N GLY A 78 -6.53 -0.32 16.29
CA GLY A 78 -7.18 -0.92 17.44
C GLY A 78 -8.05 -2.12 17.06
N GLU A 79 -8.77 -2.61 18.06
CA GLU A 79 -9.65 -3.76 17.92
C GLU A 79 -10.89 -3.44 17.09
N THR A 80 -11.42 -4.45 16.41
CA THR A 80 -12.66 -4.32 15.63
C THR A 80 -13.83 -5.00 16.35
N ASN A 81 -15.06 -4.68 15.95
CA ASN A 81 -16.28 -5.23 16.54
C ASN A 81 -16.73 -6.57 15.94
N TYR A 82 -15.86 -7.26 15.18
CA TYR A 82 -16.18 -8.58 14.62
C TYR A 82 -16.36 -9.63 15.71
N LYS A 83 -17.42 -10.44 15.61
CA LYS A 83 -17.79 -11.42 16.64
C LYS A 83 -17.26 -12.83 16.43
N GLY A 84 -16.62 -13.11 15.29
CA GLY A 84 -15.84 -14.34 15.08
C GLY A 84 -16.63 -15.54 14.55
N GLY A 85 -17.77 -15.36 13.89
CA GLY A 85 -18.59 -16.48 13.41
C GLY A 85 -17.99 -17.26 12.24
N LEU A 86 -17.30 -16.59 11.30
CA LEU A 86 -16.77 -17.14 10.03
C LEU A 86 -17.82 -17.92 9.21
N GLU A 87 -19.10 -17.64 9.40
CA GLU A 87 -20.16 -18.16 8.55
C GLU A 87 -20.28 -17.33 7.29
N LYS A 88 -20.21 -17.97 6.12
CA LYS A 88 -20.34 -17.30 4.83
C LYS A 88 -21.78 -16.88 4.58
N ILE A 89 -22.04 -15.57 4.54
CA ILE A 89 -23.38 -14.98 4.36
C ILE A 89 -23.53 -14.21 3.04
N GLY A 90 -22.47 -14.06 2.23
CA GLY A 90 -22.56 -13.34 0.96
C GLY A 90 -21.39 -13.56 0.01
N ASN A 91 -21.61 -13.26 -1.28
CA ASN A 91 -20.61 -13.38 -2.32
C ASN A 91 -20.85 -12.38 -3.46
N TYR A 92 -20.10 -11.30 -3.51
CA TYR A 92 -20.18 -10.24 -4.51
C TYR A 92 -19.25 -10.58 -5.69
N LYS A 93 -19.81 -10.84 -6.89
CA LYS A 93 -19.06 -11.29 -8.06
C LYS A 93 -18.60 -10.14 -8.94
N PHE A 94 -17.32 -10.19 -9.38
CA PHE A 94 -16.75 -9.26 -10.35
C PHE A 94 -15.86 -10.01 -11.36
N SER A 95 -15.46 -9.36 -12.45
CA SER A 95 -14.54 -9.96 -13.43
C SER A 95 -13.15 -10.12 -12.83
N LYS A 96 -12.55 -11.29 -13.01
CA LYS A 96 -11.21 -11.59 -12.47
C LYS A 96 -10.19 -10.57 -12.95
N PHE A 97 -9.27 -10.24 -12.06
CA PHE A 97 -8.09 -9.46 -12.37
C PHE A 97 -6.98 -10.37 -12.90
N ASP A 98 -6.32 -9.97 -13.96
CA ASP A 98 -5.23 -10.75 -14.54
C ASP A 98 -4.00 -10.72 -13.61
N ASP A 99 -3.71 -9.55 -13.02
CA ASP A 99 -2.57 -9.32 -12.13
C ASP A 99 -2.98 -9.30 -10.64
N PHE A 100 -3.85 -10.23 -10.22
CA PHE A 100 -4.41 -10.24 -8.86
C PHE A 100 -3.34 -10.29 -7.76
N GLU A 101 -2.16 -10.84 -8.05
CA GLU A 101 -1.03 -10.88 -7.13
C GLU A 101 -0.53 -9.47 -6.71
N TYR A 102 -0.71 -8.46 -7.57
CA TYR A 102 -0.20 -7.11 -7.38
C TYR A 102 -1.30 -6.07 -7.13
N ILE A 103 -2.54 -6.52 -6.92
CA ILE A 103 -3.67 -5.60 -6.73
C ILE A 103 -3.76 -5.14 -5.27
N ASP A 104 -3.84 -3.83 -5.10
CA ASP A 104 -4.27 -3.16 -3.87
C ASP A 104 -5.53 -2.34 -4.15
N VAL A 105 -6.66 -3.03 -4.27
CA VAL A 105 -7.98 -2.43 -4.45
C VAL A 105 -8.79 -2.63 -3.18
N GLN A 106 -9.38 -1.55 -2.71
CA GLN A 106 -10.13 -1.53 -1.47
C GLN A 106 -11.63 -1.34 -1.77
N PRO A 107 -12.53 -2.10 -1.13
CA PRO A 107 -13.96 -1.86 -1.25
C PRO A 107 -14.35 -0.59 -0.52
N ILE A 108 -15.36 0.10 -1.02
CA ILE A 108 -16.04 1.17 -0.32
C ILE A 108 -17.38 0.66 0.18
N PHE A 109 -17.68 0.96 1.41
CA PHE A 109 -18.98 0.70 2.04
C PHE A 109 -19.73 2.02 2.16
N TYR A 110 -20.95 2.06 1.61
CA TYR A 110 -21.84 3.21 1.67
C TYR A 110 -23.21 2.71 2.09
N ASN A 111 -23.63 3.08 3.30
CA ASN A 111 -24.79 2.46 3.96
C ASN A 111 -24.62 0.92 3.95
N ASP A 112 -25.57 0.16 3.45
CA ASP A 112 -25.49 -1.31 3.32
C ASP A 112 -25.02 -1.77 1.93
N HIS A 113 -24.52 -0.83 1.10
CA HIS A 113 -24.04 -1.10 -0.24
C HIS A 113 -22.52 -1.27 -0.26
N LEU A 114 -22.03 -2.02 -1.25
CA LEU A 114 -20.60 -2.24 -1.51
C LEU A 114 -20.23 -1.74 -2.92
N ILE A 115 -19.19 -0.92 -3.01
CA ILE A 115 -18.62 -0.43 -4.27
C ILE A 115 -17.30 -1.12 -4.50
N PHE A 116 -17.13 -1.69 -5.70
CA PHE A 116 -15.90 -2.35 -6.10
C PHE A 116 -15.69 -2.30 -7.62
N PRO A 117 -14.45 -2.15 -8.13
CA PRO A 117 -14.16 -2.14 -9.54
C PRO A 117 -13.91 -3.56 -10.09
N ASP A 118 -13.90 -3.68 -11.42
CA ASP A 118 -13.41 -4.87 -12.11
C ASP A 118 -12.07 -4.61 -12.83
N ASN A 119 -11.54 -5.63 -13.47
CA ASN A 119 -10.25 -5.61 -14.19
C ASN A 119 -10.16 -4.58 -15.34
N LYS A 120 -11.27 -4.03 -15.82
CA LYS A 120 -11.32 -3.03 -16.91
C LYS A 120 -11.75 -1.66 -16.43
N GLY A 121 -11.71 -1.43 -15.11
CA GLY A 121 -12.12 -0.18 -14.50
C GLY A 121 -13.64 0.04 -14.49
N THR A 122 -14.46 -1.02 -14.63
CA THR A 122 -15.91 -0.91 -14.44
C THR A 122 -16.22 -0.85 -12.96
N ILE A 123 -16.84 0.20 -12.50
CA ILE A 123 -17.28 0.37 -11.12
C ILE A 123 -18.66 -0.25 -10.97
N LYS A 124 -18.88 -1.01 -9.92
CA LYS A 124 -20.16 -1.64 -9.57
C LYS A 124 -20.58 -1.24 -8.17
N LEU A 125 -21.84 -0.89 -8.02
CA LEU A 125 -22.52 -0.78 -6.74
C LEU A 125 -23.37 -2.05 -6.53
N TYR A 126 -23.18 -2.69 -5.41
CA TYR A 126 -23.96 -3.87 -4.99
C TYR A 126 -24.82 -3.52 -3.76
N ASP A 127 -26.02 -4.06 -3.73
CA ASP A 127 -26.89 -4.00 -2.55
C ASP A 127 -26.49 -5.06 -1.51
N GLN A 128 -27.22 -5.10 -0.40
CA GLN A 128 -27.05 -6.08 0.69
C GLN A 128 -27.30 -7.54 0.24
N ASP A 129 -28.14 -7.74 -0.80
CA ASP A 129 -28.45 -9.04 -1.39
C ASP A 129 -27.43 -9.46 -2.48
N GLN A 130 -26.32 -8.74 -2.59
CA GLN A 130 -25.23 -8.94 -3.58
C GLN A 130 -25.66 -8.73 -5.03
N LYS A 131 -26.81 -8.11 -5.29
CA LYS A 131 -27.24 -7.74 -6.65
C LYS A 131 -26.57 -6.45 -7.09
N VAL A 132 -26.29 -6.33 -8.38
CA VAL A 132 -25.71 -5.11 -8.96
C VAL A 132 -26.84 -4.08 -9.14
N VAL A 133 -26.78 -2.98 -8.37
CA VAL A 133 -27.68 -1.83 -8.50
C VAL A 133 -27.36 -1.06 -9.76
N TRP A 134 -26.10 -0.71 -9.95
CA TRP A 134 -25.60 -0.11 -11.19
C TRP A 134 -24.15 -0.55 -11.48
N LYS A 135 -23.78 -0.45 -12.76
CA LYS A 135 -22.41 -0.62 -13.25
C LYS A 135 -22.07 0.48 -14.25
N LYS A 136 -20.93 1.14 -14.09
CA LYS A 136 -20.47 2.23 -14.93
C LYS A 136 -19.01 2.04 -15.32
N ASN A 137 -18.65 2.44 -16.54
CA ASN A 137 -17.27 2.44 -17.00
C ASN A 137 -17.01 3.71 -17.80
N PHE A 138 -16.01 4.48 -17.40
CA PHE A 138 -15.69 5.80 -17.93
C PHE A 138 -14.42 5.81 -18.79
N TYR A 139 -14.00 4.63 -19.25
CA TYR A 139 -12.81 4.43 -20.07
C TYR A 139 -13.18 4.09 -21.51
N ASN A 140 -12.42 4.67 -22.46
CA ASN A 140 -12.53 4.30 -23.87
C ASN A 140 -11.88 2.91 -24.15
N LYS A 141 -11.93 2.45 -25.43
CA LYS A 141 -11.41 1.12 -25.78
C LYS A 141 -9.90 0.95 -25.54
N SER A 142 -9.11 2.02 -25.77
CA SER A 142 -7.65 1.98 -25.55
C SER A 142 -7.30 1.98 -24.07
N GLU A 143 -7.97 2.81 -23.28
CA GLU A 143 -7.78 2.86 -21.82
C GLU A 143 -8.17 1.54 -21.15
N LYS A 144 -9.24 0.88 -21.58
CA LYS A 144 -9.64 -0.45 -21.05
C LYS A 144 -8.59 -1.53 -21.28
N LYS A 145 -7.78 -1.43 -22.35
CA LYS A 145 -6.69 -2.37 -22.62
C LYS A 145 -5.54 -2.24 -21.62
N ILE A 146 -5.34 -1.04 -21.05
CA ILE A 146 -4.33 -0.76 -20.03
C ILE A 146 -4.75 -1.33 -18.66
N LYS A 147 -6.06 -1.66 -18.47
CA LYS A 147 -6.64 -2.17 -17.23
C LYS A 147 -6.44 -1.22 -16.06
N PRO A 148 -7.11 -0.04 -16.06
CA PRO A 148 -6.91 0.99 -15.05
C PRO A 148 -7.13 0.47 -13.63
N ARG A 149 -6.20 0.77 -12.73
CA ARG A 149 -6.30 0.46 -11.30
C ARG A 149 -6.86 1.65 -10.55
N LEU A 150 -8.02 1.45 -9.93
CA LEU A 150 -8.78 2.51 -9.29
C LEU A 150 -8.48 2.59 -7.79
N SER A 151 -8.48 3.81 -7.28
CA SER A 151 -8.55 4.12 -5.85
C SER A 151 -9.85 4.87 -5.58
N PHE A 152 -10.47 4.58 -4.45
CA PHE A 152 -11.75 5.16 -4.07
C PHE A 152 -11.71 5.81 -2.70
N ALA A 153 -12.51 6.88 -2.55
CA ALA A 153 -12.96 7.37 -1.26
C ALA A 153 -14.34 7.98 -1.40
N ASN A 154 -15.15 7.95 -0.36
CA ASN A 154 -16.46 8.56 -0.37
C ASN A 154 -16.57 9.69 0.66
N TYR A 155 -17.32 10.70 0.30
CA TYR A 155 -17.70 11.81 1.16
C TYR A 155 -19.19 12.10 0.95
N ASN A 156 -19.99 11.86 1.98
CA ASN A 156 -21.45 11.87 1.86
C ASN A 156 -21.90 11.00 0.66
N ASN A 157 -22.66 11.53 -0.27
CA ASN A 157 -23.15 10.86 -1.48
C ASN A 157 -22.22 10.98 -2.71
N VAL A 158 -20.97 11.40 -2.50
CA VAL A 158 -19.97 11.58 -3.59
C VAL A 158 -18.90 10.51 -3.47
N LEU A 159 -18.68 9.74 -4.54
CA LEU A 159 -17.55 8.84 -4.71
C LEU A 159 -16.44 9.55 -5.48
N ILE A 160 -15.29 9.72 -4.88
CA ILE A 160 -14.07 10.18 -5.53
C ILE A 160 -13.30 8.99 -6.05
N VAL A 161 -12.89 9.06 -7.30
CA VAL A 161 -12.11 8.04 -8.00
C VAL A 161 -10.85 8.67 -8.57
N THR A 162 -9.71 8.03 -8.33
CA THR A 162 -8.44 8.33 -8.99
C THR A 162 -7.86 7.05 -9.57
N ASP A 163 -7.04 7.14 -10.61
CA ASP A 163 -6.50 5.96 -11.28
C ASP A 163 -5.00 6.10 -11.66
N ASP A 164 -4.45 5.00 -12.13
CA ASP A 164 -3.06 4.90 -12.60
C ASP A 164 -2.89 5.25 -14.10
N VAL A 165 -3.92 5.84 -14.72
CA VAL A 165 -3.87 6.42 -16.08
C VAL A 165 -4.07 7.94 -16.06
N ALA A 166 -3.91 8.57 -14.89
CA ALA A 166 -3.98 10.01 -14.64
C ALA A 166 -5.38 10.63 -14.73
N LYS A 167 -6.45 9.86 -14.68
CA LYS A 167 -7.82 10.35 -14.62
C LYS A 167 -8.32 10.42 -13.18
N TYR A 168 -9.10 11.45 -12.86
CA TYR A 168 -9.81 11.55 -11.60
C TYR A 168 -11.18 12.19 -11.79
N TYR A 169 -12.15 11.72 -11.03
CA TYR A 169 -13.53 12.13 -11.21
C TYR A 169 -14.37 11.89 -9.97
N ALA A 170 -15.49 12.58 -9.87
CA ALA A 170 -16.49 12.38 -8.84
C ALA A 170 -17.78 11.83 -9.44
N LEU A 171 -18.39 10.90 -8.72
CA LEU A 171 -19.67 10.28 -9.04
C LEU A 171 -20.67 10.51 -7.93
N ASN A 172 -21.92 10.66 -8.28
CA ASN A 172 -23.02 10.44 -7.34
C ASN A 172 -23.12 8.95 -7.05
N ILE A 173 -23.05 8.56 -5.78
CA ILE A 173 -22.99 7.14 -5.37
C ILE A 173 -24.29 6.40 -5.72
N GLU A 174 -25.44 7.02 -5.55
CA GLU A 174 -26.73 6.36 -5.76
C GLU A 174 -27.01 6.09 -7.24
N THR A 175 -26.64 7.02 -8.12
CA THR A 175 -26.96 6.93 -9.55
C THR A 175 -25.79 6.43 -10.40
N GLY A 176 -24.55 6.52 -9.90
CA GLY A 176 -23.33 6.26 -10.65
C GLY A 176 -23.05 7.30 -11.74
N ASN A 177 -23.72 8.46 -11.74
CA ASN A 177 -23.51 9.49 -12.75
C ASN A 177 -22.32 10.38 -12.38
N ILE A 178 -21.57 10.83 -13.42
CA ILE A 178 -20.45 11.75 -13.25
C ILE A 178 -20.98 13.10 -12.77
N ILE A 179 -20.35 13.65 -11.72
CA ILE A 179 -20.52 15.02 -11.26
C ILE A 179 -19.50 15.92 -12.00
N TRP A 180 -18.25 15.50 -12.00
CA TRP A 180 -17.17 16.13 -12.76
C TRP A 180 -16.07 15.08 -13.08
N SER A 181 -15.25 15.35 -14.11
CA SER A 181 -14.13 14.50 -14.52
C SER A 181 -12.99 15.37 -15.03
N LYS A 182 -11.75 15.03 -14.62
CA LYS A 182 -10.53 15.75 -14.98
C LYS A 182 -9.37 14.78 -15.19
N ASN A 183 -8.29 15.29 -15.80
CA ASN A 183 -7.03 14.57 -15.96
C ASN A 183 -5.92 15.28 -15.19
N ASN A 184 -5.01 14.49 -14.61
CA ASN A 184 -3.77 14.96 -14.02
C ASN A 184 -2.62 14.82 -15.04
N ILE A 185 -1.47 15.45 -14.76
CA ILE A 185 -0.26 15.32 -15.59
C ILE A 185 0.40 13.94 -15.41
N ALA A 186 0.30 13.36 -14.21
CA ALA A 186 0.88 12.08 -13.86
C ALA A 186 -0.16 11.13 -13.26
N PRO A 187 -0.04 9.82 -13.46
CA PRO A 187 -0.89 8.83 -12.79
C PRO A 187 -0.86 8.95 -11.27
N PHE A 188 -1.95 8.60 -10.61
CA PHE A 188 -2.00 8.58 -9.15
C PHE A 188 -1.43 7.27 -8.58
N ASN A 189 -0.72 7.38 -7.45
CA ASN A 189 -0.07 6.25 -6.79
C ASN A 189 -0.31 6.24 -5.26
N SER A 190 -1.46 6.67 -4.80
CA SER A 190 -1.79 6.65 -3.38
C SER A 190 -3.21 6.18 -3.12
N GLU A 191 -3.49 5.89 -1.85
CA GLU A 191 -4.85 5.94 -1.36
C GLU A 191 -5.36 7.38 -1.35
N ILE A 192 -6.69 7.57 -1.29
CA ILE A 192 -7.32 8.87 -1.18
C ILE A 192 -7.70 9.11 0.29
N LYS A 193 -7.37 10.28 0.82
CA LYS A 193 -7.88 10.74 2.13
C LYS A 193 -8.73 11.97 1.95
N ILE A 194 -9.79 12.09 2.75
CA ILE A 194 -10.74 13.19 2.68
C ILE A 194 -10.81 13.91 4.02
N LYS A 195 -10.78 15.23 3.96
CA LYS A 195 -10.97 16.12 5.10
C LYS A 195 -11.53 17.47 4.65
N ASP A 196 -12.55 17.96 5.36
CA ASP A 196 -13.09 19.32 5.22
C ASP A 196 -13.47 19.73 3.77
N GLY A 197 -14.07 18.80 2.98
CA GLY A 197 -14.51 19.06 1.60
C GLY A 197 -13.40 18.97 0.55
N TYR A 198 -12.20 18.56 0.93
CA TYR A 198 -11.07 18.32 0.04
C TYR A 198 -10.63 16.86 0.12
N PHE A 199 -10.09 16.36 -0.97
CA PHE A 199 -9.39 15.09 -0.97
C PHE A 199 -7.90 15.28 -1.26
N TYR A 200 -7.10 14.38 -0.69
CA TYR A 200 -5.65 14.41 -0.72
C TYR A 200 -5.14 13.14 -1.37
N VAL A 201 -4.23 13.28 -2.34
CA VAL A 201 -3.73 12.19 -3.16
C VAL A 201 -2.32 12.49 -3.63
N VAL A 202 -1.48 11.46 -3.77
CA VAL A 202 -0.12 11.56 -4.28
C VAL A 202 -0.04 10.91 -5.66
N ASP A 203 0.65 11.56 -6.60
CA ASP A 203 0.90 11.01 -7.92
C ASP A 203 2.29 10.35 -8.04
N TYR A 204 2.57 9.71 -9.18
CA TYR A 204 3.85 9.05 -9.44
C TYR A 204 5.07 10.00 -9.53
N LYS A 205 4.86 11.32 -9.54
CA LYS A 205 5.92 12.33 -9.43
C LYS A 205 6.17 12.76 -7.98
N ASN A 206 5.61 12.02 -7.00
CA ASN A 206 5.66 12.35 -5.57
C ASN A 206 5.09 13.75 -5.25
N ILE A 207 4.06 14.17 -5.98
CA ILE A 207 3.35 15.42 -5.72
C ILE A 207 2.10 15.10 -4.90
N LEU A 208 2.06 15.56 -3.66
CA LEU A 208 0.85 15.59 -2.85
C LEU A 208 -0.04 16.74 -3.32
N ARG A 209 -1.32 16.46 -3.56
CA ARG A 209 -2.31 17.44 -4.02
C ARG A 209 -3.48 17.51 -3.05
N SER A 210 -3.97 18.72 -2.82
CA SER A 210 -5.26 19.01 -2.19
C SER A 210 -6.23 19.44 -3.27
N ILE A 211 -7.33 18.70 -3.43
CA ILE A 211 -8.28 18.89 -4.52
C ILE A 211 -9.69 19.01 -3.94
N SER A 212 -10.46 19.97 -4.43
CA SER A 212 -11.86 20.22 -4.04
C SER A 212 -12.77 19.06 -4.47
N ILE A 213 -13.56 18.53 -3.55
CA ILE A 213 -14.57 17.51 -3.87
C ILE A 213 -15.69 18.09 -4.75
N LYS A 214 -16.00 19.38 -4.60
CA LYS A 214 -17.10 20.05 -5.27
C LYS A 214 -16.94 20.05 -6.78
N ASP A 215 -15.74 20.35 -7.28
CA ASP A 215 -15.50 20.63 -8.70
C ASP A 215 -14.18 20.07 -9.24
N GLY A 216 -13.39 19.37 -8.41
CA GLY A 216 -12.10 18.82 -8.79
C GLY A 216 -11.00 19.86 -9.04
N SER A 217 -11.15 21.11 -8.59
CA SER A 217 -10.10 22.13 -8.67
C SER A 217 -9.00 21.86 -7.64
N GLU A 218 -7.75 22.04 -8.04
CA GLU A 218 -6.61 21.94 -7.14
C GLU A 218 -6.50 23.21 -6.29
N LEU A 219 -6.40 23.04 -4.97
CA LEU A 219 -6.19 24.14 -4.02
C LEU A 219 -4.71 24.44 -3.85
N TRP A 220 -3.90 23.41 -3.62
CA TRP A 220 -2.46 23.48 -3.49
C TRP A 220 -1.82 22.13 -3.83
N ASN A 221 -0.53 22.16 -4.09
CA ASN A 221 0.28 20.94 -4.20
C ASN A 221 1.65 21.13 -3.55
N LEU A 222 2.28 20.02 -3.17
CA LEU A 222 3.66 19.97 -2.66
C LEU A 222 4.41 18.85 -3.39
N LYS A 223 5.47 19.20 -4.08
CA LYS A 223 6.40 18.23 -4.69
C LYS A 223 7.47 17.84 -3.68
N THR A 224 7.67 16.54 -3.49
CA THR A 224 8.83 16.00 -2.78
C THR A 224 9.85 15.42 -3.76
N GLU A 225 10.95 14.88 -3.27
CA GLU A 225 12.01 14.33 -4.10
C GLU A 225 11.47 13.24 -5.04
N GLU A 226 11.85 13.34 -6.32
CA GLU A 226 11.42 12.42 -7.37
C GLU A 226 12.47 11.31 -7.54
N SER A 227 12.02 10.06 -7.54
CA SER A 227 12.88 8.92 -7.88
C SER A 227 12.74 8.56 -9.35
N LEU A 228 13.87 8.20 -9.97
CA LEU A 228 13.88 7.61 -11.32
C LEU A 228 13.18 6.25 -11.35
N THR A 229 13.15 5.56 -10.21
CA THR A 229 12.52 4.25 -10.05
C THR A 229 11.20 4.41 -9.30
N LYS A 230 10.11 3.94 -9.90
CA LYS A 230 8.77 4.05 -9.33
C LYS A 230 8.41 2.78 -8.57
N SER A 231 8.01 2.92 -7.31
CA SER A 231 7.45 1.80 -6.55
C SER A 231 6.09 1.40 -7.14
N ASN A 232 5.86 0.09 -7.29
CA ASN A 232 4.56 -0.44 -7.69
C ASN A 232 3.53 -0.46 -6.54
N THR A 233 3.95 -0.14 -5.31
CA THR A 233 3.07 -0.09 -4.16
C THR A 233 2.55 1.32 -3.94
N LYS A 234 1.26 1.43 -3.59
CA LYS A 234 0.64 2.71 -3.27
C LYS A 234 1.29 3.33 -2.05
N VAL A 235 1.58 4.61 -2.14
CA VAL A 235 2.05 5.40 -1.00
C VAL A 235 0.90 5.67 -0.05
N SER A 236 1.19 5.75 1.24
CA SER A 236 0.20 5.94 2.29
C SER A 236 0.07 7.40 2.68
N ILE A 237 -1.16 7.80 2.99
CA ILE A 237 -1.51 9.12 3.49
C ILE A 237 -2.24 8.96 4.82
N ALA A 238 -1.90 9.78 5.81
CA ALA A 238 -2.60 9.87 7.09
C ALA A 238 -2.87 11.34 7.44
N ILE A 239 -4.03 11.61 8.05
CA ILE A 239 -4.41 12.97 8.45
C ILE A 239 -4.66 13.00 9.95
N LYS A 240 -4.06 13.96 10.63
CA LYS A 240 -4.35 14.24 12.04
C LYS A 240 -4.31 15.73 12.31
N ASN A 241 -5.36 16.24 12.95
CA ASN A 241 -5.48 17.65 13.33
C ASN A 241 -5.30 18.58 12.10
N LYS A 242 -4.21 19.37 12.11
CA LYS A 242 -3.87 20.35 11.07
C LYS A 242 -2.84 19.85 10.06
N ASN A 243 -2.41 18.59 10.15
CA ASN A 243 -1.33 18.05 9.33
C ASN A 243 -1.75 16.80 8.55
N ILE A 244 -1.17 16.69 7.37
CA ILE A 244 -1.14 15.48 6.53
C ILE A 244 0.25 14.88 6.64
N TYR A 245 0.30 13.57 6.75
CA TYR A 245 1.52 12.78 6.73
C TYR A 245 1.44 11.82 5.55
N PHE A 246 2.48 11.75 4.74
CA PHE A 246 2.49 10.80 3.62
C PHE A 246 3.88 10.22 3.39
N THR A 247 3.92 9.03 2.84
CA THR A 247 5.15 8.44 2.31
C THR A 247 5.30 8.81 0.83
N ASN A 248 6.52 8.91 0.35
CA ASN A 248 6.81 9.02 -1.08
C ASN A 248 7.35 7.69 -1.65
N SER A 249 7.64 7.64 -2.94
CA SER A 249 8.12 6.42 -3.62
C SER A 249 9.53 5.98 -3.20
N ILE A 250 10.31 6.84 -2.58
CA ILE A 250 11.63 6.53 -2.02
C ILE A 250 11.57 6.15 -0.53
N GLY A 251 10.38 6.22 0.10
CA GLY A 251 10.15 5.80 1.46
C GLY A 251 10.24 6.90 2.51
N ASP A 252 10.51 8.15 2.13
CA ASP A 252 10.51 9.27 3.08
C ASP A 252 9.10 9.52 3.62
N ILE A 253 9.04 10.00 4.85
CA ILE A 253 7.80 10.47 5.48
C ILE A 253 7.83 11.98 5.54
N THR A 254 6.79 12.61 5.03
CA THR A 254 6.65 14.06 4.97
C THR A 254 5.40 14.50 5.72
N ALA A 255 5.51 15.52 6.56
CA ALA A 255 4.41 16.21 7.21
C ALA A 255 4.16 17.56 6.53
N VAL A 256 2.90 17.85 6.26
CA VAL A 256 2.44 19.04 5.52
C VAL A 256 1.28 19.67 6.26
N ASN A 257 1.22 20.99 6.30
CA ASN A 257 0.06 21.70 6.83
C ASN A 257 -1.16 21.50 5.92
N LEU A 258 -2.26 21.00 6.48
CA LEU A 258 -3.48 20.64 5.77
C LEU A 258 -4.09 21.79 4.94
N LYS A 259 -4.04 23.01 5.46
CA LYS A 259 -4.67 24.19 4.81
C LYS A 259 -3.77 24.85 3.78
N SER A 260 -2.49 25.05 4.13
CA SER A 260 -1.57 25.82 3.29
C SER A 260 -0.74 24.99 2.32
N GLY A 261 -0.64 23.66 2.52
CA GLY A 261 0.26 22.81 1.75
C GLY A 261 1.75 23.03 2.09
N GLN A 262 2.08 23.82 3.11
CA GLN A 262 3.46 24.07 3.48
C GLN A 262 4.08 22.89 4.19
N LEU A 263 5.34 22.61 3.85
CA LEU A 263 6.15 21.58 4.52
C LEU A 263 6.31 21.92 6.01
N VAL A 264 6.04 20.94 6.87
CA VAL A 264 6.28 21.04 8.32
C VAL A 264 7.61 20.38 8.67
N TRP A 265 7.77 19.12 8.27
CA TRP A 265 9.03 18.38 8.39
C TRP A 265 9.06 17.22 7.37
N GLN A 266 10.26 16.71 7.09
CA GLN A 266 10.49 15.52 6.27
C GLN A 266 11.55 14.65 6.93
N LEU A 267 11.29 13.36 7.00
CA LEU A 267 12.20 12.35 7.55
C LEU A 267 12.59 11.36 6.43
N PRO A 268 13.85 11.37 5.98
CA PRO A 268 14.39 10.32 5.12
C PRO A 268 14.47 8.99 5.91
N THR A 269 13.90 7.92 5.37
CA THR A 269 13.95 6.59 6.00
C THR A 269 14.93 5.64 5.33
N GLN A 270 15.52 6.03 4.20
CA GLN A 270 16.46 5.22 3.44
C GLN A 270 17.87 5.82 3.46
N ASN A 271 18.89 4.99 3.58
CA ASN A 271 20.29 5.41 3.38
C ASN A 271 20.58 5.61 1.88
N ASN A 272 21.54 6.48 1.55
CA ASN A 272 21.86 6.99 0.19
C ASN A 272 22.20 5.96 -0.92
N ASN A 273 22.12 4.65 -0.67
CA ASN A 273 22.31 3.60 -1.68
C ASN A 273 21.00 3.23 -2.42
N ILE A 274 20.17 4.21 -2.70
CA ILE A 274 18.75 4.08 -3.09
C ILE A 274 18.56 3.53 -4.51
N SER A 275 19.51 3.75 -5.43
CA SER A 275 19.28 3.54 -6.87
C SER A 275 19.04 2.09 -7.29
N LYS A 276 19.55 1.10 -6.55
CA LYS A 276 19.43 -0.32 -6.91
C LYS A 276 18.23 -1.06 -6.32
N ASN A 277 17.53 -0.50 -5.32
CA ASN A 277 16.51 -1.21 -4.55
C ASN A 277 15.13 -0.54 -4.48
N ALA A 278 14.92 0.60 -5.12
CA ALA A 278 13.65 1.35 -5.03
C ALA A 278 12.45 0.58 -5.60
N PHE A 279 12.62 -0.23 -6.64
CA PHE A 279 11.55 -1.05 -7.23
C PHE A 279 10.91 -2.06 -6.28
N GLN A 280 11.60 -2.42 -5.22
CA GLN A 280 11.13 -3.44 -4.27
C GLN A 280 10.67 -2.85 -2.94
N LEU A 281 10.62 -1.52 -2.80
CA LEU A 281 10.16 -0.91 -1.56
C LEU A 281 8.64 -1.07 -1.45
N SER A 282 8.21 -1.73 -0.39
CA SER A 282 6.81 -1.84 0.01
C SER A 282 6.66 -1.35 1.44
N ASN A 283 5.85 -0.34 1.62
CA ASN A 283 5.62 0.30 2.90
C ASN A 283 4.28 -0.15 3.49
N SER A 284 4.21 -0.22 4.82
CA SER A 284 2.93 -0.33 5.52
C SER A 284 2.13 0.96 5.35
N LYS A 285 0.82 0.89 5.65
CA LYS A 285 0.03 2.11 5.82
C LYS A 285 0.50 2.85 7.07
N LEU A 286 0.56 4.18 6.98
CA LEU A 286 0.80 5.04 8.13
C LEU A 286 -0.36 4.92 9.12
N VAL A 287 -0.05 4.64 10.36
CA VAL A 287 -1.02 4.61 11.46
C VAL A 287 -0.64 5.69 12.48
N ILE A 288 -1.59 6.54 12.81
CA ILE A 288 -1.37 7.56 13.84
C ILE A 288 -2.11 7.15 15.11
N ASN A 289 -1.36 6.99 16.18
CA ASN A 289 -1.89 6.77 17.51
C ASN A 289 -1.31 7.83 18.47
N GLU A 290 -2.19 8.58 19.11
CA GLU A 290 -1.77 9.73 19.94
C GLU A 290 -0.80 10.63 19.15
N ASN A 291 0.39 10.91 19.65
CA ASN A 291 1.42 11.72 18.98
C ASN A 291 2.46 10.91 18.22
N SER A 292 2.18 9.63 17.94
CA SER A 292 3.12 8.76 17.23
C SER A 292 2.57 8.31 15.88
N ILE A 293 3.40 8.36 14.85
CA ILE A 293 3.21 7.71 13.56
C ILE A 293 3.92 6.37 13.62
N LEU A 294 3.17 5.30 13.38
CA LEU A 294 3.69 3.95 13.26
C LEU A 294 3.79 3.58 11.79
N PHE A 295 4.96 3.12 11.38
CA PHE A 295 5.28 2.85 10.00
C PHE A 295 6.33 1.75 9.89
N SER A 296 6.16 0.83 8.95
CA SER A 296 7.13 -0.23 8.65
C SER A 296 7.33 -0.40 7.16
N ASN A 297 8.42 -1.07 6.78
CA ASN A 297 8.71 -1.39 5.39
C ASN A 297 9.27 -2.82 5.24
N ASN A 298 9.31 -3.31 4.01
CA ASN A 298 9.85 -4.62 3.68
C ASN A 298 11.41 -4.67 3.67
N LYS A 299 12.08 -3.57 4.03
CA LYS A 299 13.54 -3.50 4.22
C LYS A 299 13.96 -3.73 5.68
N SER A 300 13.06 -4.29 6.48
CA SER A 300 13.28 -4.63 7.90
C SER A 300 13.42 -3.40 8.81
N GLU A 301 12.57 -2.41 8.59
CA GLU A 301 12.54 -1.22 9.44
C GLU A 301 11.11 -0.92 9.89
N PHE A 302 10.94 -0.77 11.20
CA PHE A 302 9.70 -0.34 11.83
C PHE A 302 9.97 0.83 12.76
N TYR A 303 9.24 1.92 12.55
CA TYR A 303 9.43 3.18 13.25
C TYR A 303 8.20 3.59 14.07
N SER A 304 8.47 4.25 15.20
CA SER A 304 7.57 5.19 15.83
C SER A 304 8.17 6.58 15.71
N ILE A 305 7.41 7.51 15.15
CA ILE A 305 7.89 8.87 14.84
C ILE A 305 6.93 9.85 15.50
N ASP A 306 7.49 10.89 16.18
CA ASP A 306 6.69 11.94 16.76
C ASP A 306 6.01 12.79 15.67
N THR A 307 4.69 13.01 15.81
CA THR A 307 3.90 13.73 14.80
C THR A 307 4.22 15.21 14.69
N ILE A 308 4.75 15.83 15.74
CA ILE A 308 5.02 17.26 15.81
C ILE A 308 6.41 17.57 15.27
N THR A 309 7.40 16.82 15.75
CA THR A 309 8.82 17.09 15.48
C THR A 309 9.39 16.30 14.31
N GLY A 310 8.78 15.17 13.94
CA GLY A 310 9.33 14.23 12.97
C GLY A 310 10.50 13.40 13.51
N LEU A 311 10.81 13.49 14.80
CA LEU A 311 11.89 12.71 15.40
C LEU A 311 11.46 11.25 15.63
N ILE A 312 12.41 10.35 15.52
CA ILE A 312 12.19 8.93 15.77
C ILE A 312 12.14 8.70 17.28
N ASN A 313 10.97 8.24 17.79
CA ASN A 313 10.83 7.82 19.19
C ASN A 313 11.58 6.50 19.42
N TRP A 314 11.35 5.52 18.54
CA TRP A 314 12.05 4.23 18.55
C TRP A 314 12.03 3.59 17.14
N LYS A 315 12.94 2.65 16.95
CA LYS A 315 13.10 1.90 15.70
C LYS A 315 13.44 0.44 15.97
N ASN A 316 12.80 -0.48 15.23
CA ASN A 316 13.03 -1.92 15.27
C ASN A 316 13.39 -2.51 13.91
N GLN A 317 14.09 -3.65 13.92
CA GLN A 317 14.36 -4.42 12.70
C GLN A 317 13.25 -5.45 12.47
N ILE A 318 12.11 -5.00 11.90
CA ILE A 318 10.97 -5.85 11.57
C ILE A 318 10.63 -5.67 10.10
N LYS A 319 10.61 -6.77 9.35
CA LYS A 319 10.24 -6.78 7.94
C LYS A 319 8.73 -6.97 7.80
N SER A 320 7.99 -5.87 7.71
CA SER A 320 6.54 -5.89 7.52
C SER A 320 6.11 -4.79 6.56
N ASN A 321 5.13 -5.08 5.72
CA ASN A 321 4.40 -4.09 4.92
C ASN A 321 2.93 -4.04 5.33
N LEU A 322 2.56 -4.71 6.41
CA LEU A 322 1.19 -4.74 6.91
C LEU A 322 0.90 -3.55 7.83
N LYS A 323 -0.34 -3.11 7.81
CA LYS A 323 -0.83 -2.02 8.66
C LYS A 323 -0.74 -2.45 10.13
N PRO A 324 0.03 -1.75 10.99
CA PRO A 324 0.09 -2.09 12.42
C PRO A 324 -1.22 -1.77 13.14
N VAL A 325 -1.48 -2.47 14.24
CA VAL A 325 -2.64 -2.29 15.12
C VAL A 325 -2.16 -1.92 16.51
N VAL A 326 -2.80 -0.94 17.15
CA VAL A 326 -2.48 -0.52 18.53
C VAL A 326 -3.59 -0.93 19.47
N ILE A 327 -3.23 -1.68 20.52
CA ILE A 327 -4.18 -2.13 21.55
C ILE A 327 -3.57 -1.85 22.92
N GLY A 328 -4.21 -0.96 23.68
CA GLY A 328 -3.68 -0.54 24.98
C GLY A 328 -2.27 0.00 24.89
N GLY A 329 -1.35 -0.62 25.61
CA GLY A 329 0.08 -0.29 25.64
C GLY A 329 0.92 -0.99 24.57
N PHE A 330 0.31 -1.72 23.63
CA PHE A 330 1.04 -2.53 22.66
C PHE A 330 0.81 -2.11 21.22
N VAL A 331 1.86 -2.26 20.42
CA VAL A 331 1.79 -2.23 18.96
C VAL A 331 1.92 -3.65 18.45
N ILE A 332 0.95 -4.07 17.65
CA ILE A 332 0.87 -5.39 17.04
C ILE A 332 1.19 -5.25 15.55
N THR A 333 2.12 -6.05 15.07
CA THR A 333 2.40 -6.17 13.63
C THR A 333 2.74 -7.61 13.27
N ILE A 334 2.65 -7.94 11.98
CA ILE A 334 2.98 -9.27 11.48
C ILE A 334 3.95 -9.08 10.32
N SER A 335 5.06 -9.83 10.33
CA SER A 335 6.00 -9.83 9.22
C SER A 335 5.43 -10.53 7.99
N ASP A 336 6.03 -10.31 6.83
CA ASP A 336 5.66 -11.00 5.58
C ASP A 336 5.74 -12.55 5.73
N LYS A 337 6.57 -13.06 6.62
CA LYS A 337 6.74 -14.49 6.93
C LYS A 337 5.80 -15.02 8.03
N GLY A 338 4.84 -14.21 8.50
CA GLY A 338 3.84 -14.62 9.47
C GLY A 338 4.31 -14.64 10.92
N TYR A 339 5.39 -13.93 11.26
CA TYR A 339 5.76 -13.73 12.65
C TYR A 339 4.94 -12.59 13.26
N LEU A 340 4.19 -12.90 14.30
CA LEU A 340 3.39 -11.97 15.10
C LEU A 340 4.28 -11.31 16.14
N TYR A 341 4.46 -10.00 16.05
CA TYR A 341 5.20 -9.17 16.98
C TYR A 341 4.26 -8.43 17.92
N VAL A 342 4.54 -8.52 19.21
CA VAL A 342 3.99 -7.68 20.27
C VAL A 342 5.08 -6.76 20.76
N ILE A 343 4.87 -5.45 20.65
CA ILE A 343 5.87 -4.42 20.91
C ILE A 343 5.32 -3.47 21.96
N ASP A 344 6.12 -3.10 22.97
CA ASP A 344 5.76 -2.00 23.86
C ASP A 344 5.59 -0.70 23.08
N LYS A 345 4.45 -0.05 23.21
CA LYS A 345 4.11 1.16 22.43
C LYS A 345 5.04 2.33 22.75
N LYS A 346 5.45 2.46 24.00
CA LYS A 346 6.19 3.62 24.48
C LYS A 346 7.68 3.52 24.19
N GLU A 347 8.28 2.39 24.56
CA GLU A 347 9.73 2.18 24.48
C GLU A 347 10.16 1.45 23.19
N GLY A 348 9.22 0.81 22.48
CA GLY A 348 9.52 0.02 21.28
C GLY A 348 10.14 -1.35 21.56
N ASN A 349 10.21 -1.79 22.82
CA ASN A 349 10.78 -3.10 23.15
C ASN A 349 9.91 -4.23 22.61
N ILE A 350 10.52 -5.19 21.92
CA ILE A 350 9.82 -6.39 21.47
C ILE A 350 9.56 -7.27 22.71
N ILE A 351 8.29 -7.49 23.02
CA ILE A 351 7.84 -8.25 24.19
C ILE A 351 7.74 -9.74 23.84
N ARG A 352 7.15 -10.05 22.67
CA ARG A 352 6.94 -11.42 22.21
C ARG A 352 6.92 -11.52 20.69
N ILE A 353 7.40 -12.65 20.18
CA ILE A 353 7.34 -13.03 18.76
C ILE A 353 6.85 -14.47 18.69
N ASN A 354 5.73 -14.71 17.97
CA ASN A 354 5.20 -16.04 17.68
C ASN A 354 5.19 -16.31 16.18
N ASN A 355 5.55 -17.51 15.76
CA ASN A 355 5.46 -17.92 14.37
C ASN A 355 4.05 -18.48 14.06
N LEU A 356 3.20 -17.72 13.36
CA LEU A 356 1.86 -18.15 12.95
C LEU A 356 1.88 -19.10 11.73
N HIS A 357 3.03 -19.27 11.08
CA HIS A 357 3.20 -20.22 9.99
C HIS A 357 3.88 -21.54 10.43
N LYS A 358 4.07 -21.76 11.73
CA LYS A 358 4.78 -22.95 12.25
C LYS A 358 4.15 -24.28 11.82
N ASP A 359 2.82 -24.34 11.65
CA ASP A 359 2.10 -25.56 11.28
C ASP A 359 2.13 -25.85 9.76
N TYR A 360 2.73 -24.97 8.94
CA TYR A 360 3.00 -25.27 7.56
C TYR A 360 4.23 -26.17 7.41
N LYS A 361 4.20 -27.10 6.43
CA LYS A 361 5.39 -27.88 6.05
C LYS A 361 6.53 -26.93 5.70
N VAL A 362 7.76 -27.22 6.13
CA VAL A 362 8.96 -26.37 5.98
C VAL A 362 9.15 -25.85 4.54
N LYS A 363 8.96 -26.72 3.54
CA LYS A 363 9.04 -26.32 2.12
C LYS A 363 8.01 -25.24 1.77
N LYS A 364 6.79 -25.33 2.31
CA LYS A 364 5.70 -24.42 2.04
C LYS A 364 5.83 -23.08 2.76
N GLN A 365 6.46 -23.06 3.96
CA GLN A 365 6.67 -21.82 4.73
C GLN A 365 7.41 -20.75 3.93
N LYS A 366 8.29 -21.12 3.00
CA LYS A 366 9.04 -20.17 2.15
C LYS A 366 8.16 -19.43 1.18
N ASP A 367 7.04 -20.02 0.75
CA ASP A 367 6.14 -19.51 -0.30
C ASP A 367 4.85 -18.89 0.27
N VAL A 368 4.60 -19.04 1.58
CA VAL A 368 3.44 -18.44 2.25
C VAL A 368 3.80 -17.07 2.79
N PHE A 369 2.98 -16.08 2.41
CA PHE A 369 3.14 -14.68 2.81
C PHE A 369 1.84 -14.16 3.41
N ALA A 370 1.99 -13.37 4.49
CA ALA A 370 0.91 -12.61 5.08
C ALA A 370 0.43 -11.52 4.11
N THR A 371 -0.88 -11.41 3.89
CA THR A 371 -1.49 -10.42 3.00
C THR A 371 -2.24 -9.33 3.73
N GLY A 372 -2.58 -9.54 4.99
CA GLY A 372 -3.24 -8.58 5.85
C GLY A 372 -3.72 -9.22 7.14
N PHE A 373 -4.02 -8.41 8.14
CA PHE A 373 -4.58 -8.89 9.40
C PHE A 373 -5.45 -7.82 10.07
N PHE A 374 -6.26 -8.26 11.00
CA PHE A 374 -6.98 -7.40 11.95
C PHE A 374 -7.08 -8.11 13.31
N VAL A 375 -7.49 -7.37 14.32
CA VAL A 375 -7.71 -7.88 15.68
C VAL A 375 -9.17 -7.67 16.08
N ALA A 376 -9.78 -8.69 16.66
CA ALA A 376 -11.11 -8.64 17.25
C ALA A 376 -11.21 -9.66 18.40
N GLN A 377 -11.85 -9.29 19.50
CA GLN A 377 -12.07 -10.16 20.66
C GLN A 377 -10.77 -10.84 21.15
N ASN A 378 -9.70 -10.06 21.31
CA ASN A 378 -8.38 -10.54 21.68
C ASN A 378 -7.81 -11.63 20.73
N LYS A 379 -8.31 -11.74 19.49
CA LYS A 379 -7.83 -12.67 18.48
C LYS A 379 -7.26 -11.92 17.27
N VAL A 380 -6.21 -12.47 16.71
CA VAL A 380 -5.61 -12.04 15.44
C VAL A 380 -6.18 -12.89 14.32
N TYR A 381 -6.66 -12.25 13.27
CA TYR A 381 -7.15 -12.87 12.04
C TYR A 381 -6.18 -12.53 10.91
N LEU A 382 -5.35 -13.48 10.52
CA LEU A 382 -4.30 -13.30 9.51
C LEU A 382 -4.70 -13.95 8.19
N SER A 383 -4.77 -13.17 7.13
CA SER A 383 -4.96 -13.66 5.76
C SER A 383 -3.63 -13.92 5.06
N ASN A 384 -3.58 -14.96 4.22
CA ASN A 384 -2.39 -15.40 3.51
C ASN A 384 -2.61 -15.52 2.00
N ASN A 385 -1.51 -15.49 1.25
CA ASN A 385 -1.51 -15.67 -0.21
C ASN A 385 -1.92 -17.09 -0.67
N ASP A 386 -1.95 -18.08 0.22
CA ASP A 386 -2.40 -19.44 -0.08
C ASP A 386 -3.90 -19.66 0.16
N GLY A 387 -4.63 -18.57 0.47
CA GLY A 387 -6.09 -18.58 0.65
C GLY A 387 -6.58 -19.06 1.99
N LYS A 388 -5.71 -19.10 2.98
CA LYS A 388 -6.06 -19.44 4.36
C LYS A 388 -6.21 -18.19 5.22
N LEU A 389 -7.12 -18.26 6.18
CA LEU A 389 -7.27 -17.33 7.28
C LEU A 389 -6.87 -18.05 8.58
N ILE A 390 -5.80 -17.58 9.21
CA ILE A 390 -5.32 -18.10 10.49
C ILE A 390 -5.92 -17.26 11.61
N VAL A 391 -6.46 -17.92 12.63
CA VAL A 391 -6.95 -17.29 13.84
C VAL A 391 -6.02 -17.65 14.98
N ALA A 392 -5.49 -16.64 15.67
CA ALA A 392 -4.60 -16.84 16.81
C ALA A 392 -5.08 -16.02 18.01
N ASP A 393 -4.88 -16.54 19.20
CA ASP A 393 -5.12 -15.82 20.45
C ASP A 393 -4.02 -14.76 20.64
N LEU A 394 -4.40 -13.51 20.85
CA LEU A 394 -3.43 -12.42 20.96
C LEU A 394 -2.72 -12.41 22.32
N GLU A 395 -3.38 -12.86 23.39
CA GLU A 395 -2.76 -12.87 24.72
C GLU A 395 -1.68 -13.93 24.85
N THR A 396 -1.87 -15.10 24.23
CA THR A 396 -0.94 -16.23 24.31
C THR A 396 -0.06 -16.39 23.06
N GLY A 397 -0.50 -15.86 21.91
CA GLY A 397 0.15 -16.06 20.62
C GLY A 397 -0.11 -17.45 19.98
N ASN A 398 -0.97 -18.27 20.57
CA ASN A 398 -1.27 -19.61 20.08
C ASN A 398 -2.25 -19.58 18.91
N ILE A 399 -2.03 -20.44 17.91
CA ILE A 399 -2.98 -20.66 16.82
C ILE A 399 -4.20 -21.37 17.39
N ILE A 400 -5.40 -20.80 17.13
CA ILE A 400 -6.69 -21.37 17.52
C ILE A 400 -7.25 -22.19 16.35
N ASP A 401 -7.17 -21.65 15.13
CA ASP A 401 -7.81 -22.25 13.96
C ASP A 401 -7.13 -21.82 12.64
N ILE A 402 -7.26 -22.64 11.59
CA ILE A 402 -6.76 -22.37 10.24
C ILE A 402 -7.87 -22.68 9.23
N ASN A 403 -8.56 -21.66 8.77
CA ASN A 403 -9.69 -21.76 7.86
C ASN A 403 -9.25 -21.63 6.41
N LYS A 404 -9.58 -22.60 5.56
CA LYS A 404 -9.36 -22.51 4.12
C LYS A 404 -10.52 -21.79 3.44
N ILE A 405 -10.25 -20.58 2.94
CA ILE A 405 -11.25 -19.72 2.27
C ILE A 405 -11.30 -20.01 0.76
N THR A 406 -10.13 -20.20 0.14
CA THR A 406 -9.98 -20.46 -1.31
C THR A 406 -8.68 -21.19 -1.60
N ASN A 407 -8.45 -21.59 -2.86
CA ASN A 407 -7.19 -22.21 -3.30
C ASN A 407 -6.12 -21.21 -3.75
N GLY A 408 -6.39 -19.92 -3.73
CA GLY A 408 -5.45 -18.87 -4.15
C GLY A 408 -5.46 -17.70 -3.17
N LYS A 409 -4.68 -16.68 -3.48
CA LYS A 409 -4.50 -15.48 -2.66
C LYS A 409 -5.83 -14.86 -2.23
N ILE A 410 -5.90 -14.50 -0.96
CA ILE A 410 -6.87 -13.54 -0.43
C ILE A 410 -6.15 -12.27 -0.05
N LEU A 411 -6.78 -11.12 -0.30
CA LEU A 411 -6.21 -9.83 0.05
C LEU A 411 -6.44 -9.52 1.54
N GLN A 412 -5.98 -8.35 1.96
CA GLN A 412 -6.25 -7.82 3.29
C GLN A 412 -7.77 -7.90 3.61
N PRO A 413 -8.15 -8.36 4.81
CA PRO A 413 -9.53 -8.35 5.24
C PRO A 413 -10.06 -6.93 5.43
N TYR A 414 -11.33 -6.71 5.10
CA TYR A 414 -12.06 -5.48 5.37
C TYR A 414 -13.24 -5.77 6.29
N LEU A 415 -13.60 -4.79 7.10
CA LEU A 415 -14.69 -4.93 8.06
C LEU A 415 -15.69 -3.80 7.88
N ASN A 416 -16.97 -4.17 7.92
CA ASN A 416 -18.06 -3.22 7.93
C ASN A 416 -19.24 -3.81 8.72
N ASN A 417 -19.79 -3.04 9.66
CA ASN A 417 -20.94 -3.43 10.49
C ASN A 417 -20.80 -4.81 11.13
N GLY A 418 -19.61 -5.13 11.68
CA GLY A 418 -19.34 -6.40 12.35
C GLY A 418 -19.14 -7.60 11.43
N ASN A 419 -19.13 -7.42 10.10
CA ASN A 419 -18.88 -8.47 9.13
C ASN A 419 -17.47 -8.34 8.53
N ILE A 420 -16.87 -9.48 8.16
CA ILE A 420 -15.62 -9.52 7.39
C ILE A 420 -15.93 -9.65 5.90
N PHE A 421 -15.15 -8.93 5.10
CA PHE A 421 -15.13 -9.01 3.64
C PHE A 421 -13.75 -9.44 3.17
N LEU A 422 -13.66 -10.66 2.62
CA LEU A 422 -12.42 -11.23 2.09
C LEU A 422 -12.44 -11.21 0.56
N ILE A 423 -11.47 -10.53 -0.04
CA ILE A 423 -11.35 -10.41 -1.49
C ILE A 423 -10.50 -11.55 -2.01
N LYS A 424 -11.06 -12.36 -2.89
CA LYS A 424 -10.34 -13.31 -3.74
C LYS A 424 -10.52 -12.96 -5.21
N ASN A 425 -9.71 -13.53 -6.09
CA ASN A 425 -9.85 -13.21 -7.51
C ASN A 425 -11.23 -13.62 -8.06
N GLY A 426 -12.00 -12.62 -8.47
CA GLY A 426 -13.34 -12.77 -9.05
C GLY A 426 -14.50 -12.62 -8.05
N SER A 427 -14.26 -12.49 -6.75
CA SER A 427 -15.34 -12.18 -5.80
C SER A 427 -14.88 -11.66 -4.44
N ILE A 428 -15.79 -10.99 -3.74
CA ILE A 428 -15.67 -10.64 -2.32
C ILE A 428 -16.62 -11.56 -1.54
N ILE A 429 -16.09 -12.28 -0.56
CA ILE A 429 -16.87 -13.13 0.31
C ILE A 429 -17.17 -12.37 1.61
N LYS A 430 -18.43 -12.34 2.02
CA LYS A 430 -18.88 -11.76 3.29
C LYS A 430 -19.08 -12.87 4.31
N PHE A 431 -18.57 -12.67 5.52
CA PHE A 431 -18.77 -13.52 6.69
C PHE A 431 -19.32 -12.70 7.86
N ASN A 432 -20.16 -13.35 8.68
CA ASN A 432 -20.66 -12.77 9.93
C ASN A 432 -19.78 -13.17 11.12
#